data_849168a0680b765ed045466cf26a8344
#
_entry.id   849168a0680b765ed045466cf26a8344
#
_cell.length_a   1.000
_cell.length_b   1.000
_cell.length_c   1.000
_cell.angle_alpha   90.00
_cell.angle_beta   90.00
_cell.angle_gamma   90.00
#
_symmetry.space_group_name_H-M   'P 1'
#
loop_
_entity.id
_entity.type
_entity.pdbx_description
1 polymer ?
#
loop_
_entity_poly.entity_id
_entity_poly.type
_entity_poly.pdbx_seq_one_letter_code
_entity_poly.pdbx_strand_id
1 'polypeptide(L)'
;MNSIILCEGRTDAILLSYYLGRVYGWCYSKKPPKAYTRIEADSNQEVNWYKKNDDYLLIYGVGGKDNFQNVIRKYVSQILQNYSEKDRFANIVIIADKDDRRISEIEELHRKWLFPYAAKVVNLKWQESMFQDNFGNEQKIRTLSIIIPTDKQGVLETTLLDAISEDNYDKMIVDKCDGFIQDIRTIADRYIKTDRLALKAHLSSVFAVISPEKVFSQLDVIIKEVPWEKSETLRNCFEILKEL
;
A
#
# COMPACT_ATOMS: atom_id res chain seq x y z
N MET A 1 9.14 -1.84 18.71
CA MET A 1 8.38 -2.93 18.04
C MET A 1 8.64 -2.83 16.53
N ASN A 2 8.69 -3.94 15.80
CA ASN A 2 8.91 -3.88 14.34
C ASN A 2 7.63 -4.25 13.60
N SER A 3 7.34 -3.52 12.53
CA SER A 3 6.15 -3.71 11.71
C SER A 3 6.49 -3.78 10.23
N ILE A 4 5.67 -4.45 9.43
CA ILE A 4 5.78 -4.48 7.98
C ILE A 4 4.43 -4.19 7.34
N ILE A 5 4.44 -3.31 6.33
CA ILE A 5 3.34 -3.11 5.39
C ILE A 5 3.78 -3.67 4.04
N LEU A 6 3.02 -4.60 3.51
CA LEU A 6 3.14 -5.11 2.16
C LEU A 6 2.07 -4.46 1.29
N CYS A 7 2.43 -3.84 0.19
CA CYS A 7 1.50 -3.22 -0.77
C CYS A 7 1.85 -3.63 -2.21
N GLU A 8 0.91 -3.46 -3.14
CA GLU A 8 1.08 -4.00 -4.50
C GLU A 8 2.26 -3.38 -5.25
N GLY A 9 2.41 -2.06 -5.21
CA GLY A 9 3.37 -1.39 -6.06
C GLY A 9 4.12 -0.23 -5.42
N ARG A 10 4.93 0.40 -6.27
CA ARG A 10 5.72 1.58 -5.88
C ARG A 10 4.84 2.78 -5.53
N THR A 11 3.74 2.99 -6.27
CA THR A 11 2.81 4.10 -6.03
C THR A 11 2.20 4.02 -4.64
N ASP A 12 1.75 2.81 -4.26
CA ASP A 12 1.21 2.54 -2.92
C ASP A 12 2.25 2.84 -1.85
N ALA A 13 3.47 2.34 -2.02
CA ALA A 13 4.56 2.54 -1.06
C ALA A 13 4.89 4.02 -0.87
N ILE A 14 4.89 4.81 -1.94
CA ILE A 14 5.15 6.26 -1.90
C ILE A 14 4.02 6.98 -1.17
N LEU A 15 2.76 6.71 -1.52
CA LEU A 15 1.59 7.30 -0.87
C LEU A 15 1.57 6.99 0.64
N LEU A 16 1.76 5.72 1.01
CA LEU A 16 1.82 5.29 2.40
C LEU A 16 2.94 5.97 3.17
N SER A 17 4.12 6.08 2.56
CA SER A 17 5.27 6.76 3.13
C SER A 17 4.96 8.22 3.46
N TYR A 18 4.35 8.92 2.50
CA TYR A 18 3.93 10.30 2.68
C TYR A 18 2.87 10.42 3.78
N TYR A 19 1.80 9.61 3.69
CA TYR A 19 0.67 9.67 4.61
C TYR A 19 1.11 9.36 6.05
N LEU A 20 1.83 8.25 6.26
CA LEU A 20 2.30 7.85 7.59
C LEU A 20 3.30 8.86 8.18
N GLY A 21 4.13 9.46 7.34
CA GLY A 21 5.04 10.52 7.75
C GLY A 21 4.29 11.77 8.22
N ARG A 22 3.33 12.23 7.43
CA ARG A 22 2.55 13.45 7.71
C ARG A 22 1.57 13.30 8.87
N VAL A 23 0.86 12.17 8.93
CA VAL A 23 -0.23 11.97 9.89
C VAL A 23 0.26 11.35 11.19
N TYR A 24 1.18 10.39 11.11
CA TYR A 24 1.57 9.59 12.28
C TYR A 24 3.04 9.78 12.70
N GLY A 25 3.80 10.63 12.01
CA GLY A 25 5.16 11.01 12.41
C GLY A 25 6.23 9.95 12.13
N TRP A 26 6.00 9.01 11.20
CA TRP A 26 7.03 8.07 10.77
C TRP A 26 8.09 8.77 9.93
N CYS A 27 9.35 8.67 10.33
CA CYS A 27 10.47 9.31 9.63
C CYS A 27 11.26 8.29 8.81
N TYR A 28 11.61 8.64 7.57
CA TYR A 28 12.46 7.80 6.73
C TYR A 28 13.79 7.46 7.40
N SER A 29 14.15 6.19 7.38
CA SER A 29 15.42 5.67 7.92
C SER A 29 16.28 5.10 6.80
N LYS A 30 17.45 5.71 6.56
CA LYS A 30 18.41 5.22 5.54
C LYS A 30 18.95 3.82 5.86
N LYS A 31 18.92 3.42 7.12
CA LYS A 31 19.47 2.14 7.56
C LYS A 31 18.37 1.29 8.18
N PRO A 32 18.23 0.03 7.73
CA PRO A 32 17.38 -0.93 8.41
C PRO A 32 17.94 -1.20 9.81
N PRO A 33 17.14 -1.75 10.74
CA PRO A 33 17.69 -2.39 11.93
C PRO A 33 18.68 -3.49 11.54
N LYS A 34 19.71 -3.69 12.35
CA LYS A 34 20.81 -4.63 12.02
C LYS A 34 20.35 -6.05 11.66
N ALA A 35 19.25 -6.48 12.25
CA ALA A 35 18.65 -7.79 11.99
C ALA A 35 18.14 -7.96 10.54
N TYR A 36 17.81 -6.87 9.84
CA TYR A 36 17.10 -6.89 8.54
C TYR A 36 17.99 -6.52 7.34
N THR A 37 19.30 -6.55 7.46
CA THR A 37 20.23 -6.14 6.38
C THR A 37 20.12 -6.96 5.09
N ARG A 38 19.36 -8.06 5.09
CA ARG A 38 19.19 -8.98 3.95
C ARG A 38 17.88 -8.77 3.16
N ILE A 39 17.05 -7.77 3.54
CA ILE A 39 15.84 -7.48 2.78
C ILE A 39 16.22 -6.52 1.66
N GLU A 40 16.22 -7.01 0.45
CA GLU A 40 16.57 -6.27 -0.76
C GLU A 40 15.38 -6.24 -1.72
N ALA A 41 15.27 -5.15 -2.49
CA ALA A 41 14.27 -4.99 -3.54
C ALA A 41 14.79 -5.56 -4.87
N ASP A 42 13.95 -6.32 -5.56
CA ASP A 42 14.13 -6.62 -6.97
C ASP A 42 13.74 -5.40 -7.83
N SER A 43 14.02 -5.42 -9.13
CA SER A 43 13.91 -4.26 -10.03
C SER A 43 12.53 -3.55 -10.05
N ASN A 44 11.45 -4.28 -9.76
CA ASN A 44 10.08 -3.76 -9.74
C ASN A 44 9.51 -3.57 -8.33
N GLN A 45 10.33 -3.75 -7.31
CA GLN A 45 9.95 -3.67 -5.91
C GLN A 45 10.44 -2.38 -5.27
N GLU A 46 9.83 -1.99 -4.16
CA GLU A 46 10.21 -0.82 -3.38
C GLU A 46 10.37 -1.24 -1.92
N VAL A 47 11.51 -0.92 -1.29
CA VAL A 47 11.83 -1.30 0.10
C VAL A 47 12.31 -0.07 0.83
N ASN A 48 11.49 0.45 1.73
CA ASN A 48 11.80 1.64 2.50
C ASN A 48 11.56 1.43 3.99
N TRP A 49 12.55 1.82 4.80
CA TRP A 49 12.46 1.76 6.25
C TRP A 49 12.11 3.11 6.85
N TYR A 50 11.27 3.06 7.88
CA TYR A 50 10.85 4.20 8.66
C TYR A 50 11.08 3.92 10.15
N LYS A 51 11.26 5.00 10.91
CA LYS A 51 11.44 4.94 12.36
C LYS A 51 10.53 5.96 13.04
N LYS A 52 9.95 5.54 14.16
CA LYS A 52 9.22 6.40 15.08
C LYS A 52 9.55 5.96 16.50
N ASN A 53 10.24 6.84 17.26
CA ASN A 53 10.85 6.47 18.54
C ASN A 53 11.82 5.27 18.39
N ASP A 54 11.55 4.16 19.07
CA ASP A 54 12.32 2.92 18.98
C ASP A 54 11.68 1.86 18.09
N ASP A 55 10.55 2.20 17.46
CA ASP A 55 9.84 1.32 16.56
C ASP A 55 10.31 1.49 15.11
N TYR A 56 10.35 0.38 14.38
CA TYR A 56 10.68 0.36 12.97
C TYR A 56 9.51 -0.14 12.14
N LEU A 57 9.33 0.49 10.98
CA LEU A 57 8.34 0.11 9.98
C LEU A 57 9.02 -0.11 8.64
N LEU A 58 8.82 -1.28 8.06
CA LEU A 58 9.16 -1.56 6.67
C LEU A 58 7.92 -1.35 5.79
N ILE A 59 8.00 -0.51 4.78
CA ILE A 59 7.03 -0.44 3.69
C ILE A 59 7.64 -1.15 2.48
N TYR A 60 6.98 -2.22 2.02
CA TYR A 60 7.44 -3.07 0.94
C TYR A 60 6.41 -3.11 -0.19
N GLY A 61 6.70 -2.42 -1.29
CA GLY A 61 5.97 -2.57 -2.56
C GLY A 61 6.42 -3.84 -3.26
N VAL A 62 5.56 -4.85 -3.35
CA VAL A 62 5.94 -6.20 -3.80
C VAL A 62 6.15 -6.32 -5.31
N GLY A 63 5.80 -5.28 -6.10
CA GLY A 63 5.99 -5.27 -7.56
C GLY A 63 4.89 -6.02 -8.32
N GLY A 64 3.67 -6.02 -7.80
CA GLY A 64 2.48 -6.62 -8.38
C GLY A 64 1.86 -7.71 -7.52
N LYS A 65 0.54 -7.87 -7.63
CA LYS A 65 -0.26 -8.74 -6.74
C LYS A 65 0.21 -10.21 -6.66
N ASP A 66 0.79 -10.74 -7.72
CA ASP A 66 1.26 -12.12 -7.76
C ASP A 66 2.53 -12.36 -6.93
N ASN A 67 3.21 -11.28 -6.52
CA ASN A 67 4.46 -11.37 -5.76
C ASN A 67 4.28 -11.42 -4.25
N PHE A 68 3.10 -11.13 -3.70
CA PHE A 68 2.87 -11.14 -2.25
C PHE A 68 3.32 -12.45 -1.60
N GLN A 69 2.87 -13.59 -2.12
CA GLN A 69 3.20 -14.89 -1.55
C GLN A 69 4.71 -15.15 -1.55
N ASN A 70 5.40 -14.76 -2.61
CA ASN A 70 6.84 -14.93 -2.73
C ASN A 70 7.58 -14.07 -1.69
N VAL A 71 7.21 -12.80 -1.54
CA VAL A 71 7.81 -11.88 -0.56
C VAL A 71 7.53 -12.35 0.87
N ILE A 72 6.31 -12.77 1.18
CA ILE A 72 5.95 -13.31 2.49
C ILE A 72 6.80 -14.55 2.79
N ARG A 73 6.91 -15.48 1.87
CA ARG A 73 7.70 -16.71 2.05
C ARG A 73 9.20 -16.42 2.17
N LYS A 74 9.74 -15.53 1.32
CA LYS A 74 11.16 -15.22 1.25
C LYS A 74 11.66 -14.44 2.48
N TYR A 75 10.87 -13.48 2.97
CA TYR A 75 11.31 -12.56 4.01
C TYR A 75 10.48 -12.66 5.30
N VAL A 76 9.16 -12.53 5.24
CA VAL A 76 8.31 -12.47 6.44
C VAL A 76 8.38 -13.78 7.20
N SER A 77 8.17 -14.90 6.53
CA SER A 77 8.24 -16.24 7.15
C SER A 77 9.59 -16.52 7.76
N GLN A 78 10.69 -16.17 7.08
CA GLN A 78 12.04 -16.38 7.60
C GLN A 78 12.28 -15.56 8.88
N ILE A 79 11.80 -14.33 8.92
CA ILE A 79 11.93 -13.45 10.08
C ILE A 79 11.08 -13.96 11.24
N LEU A 80 9.82 -14.33 10.99
CA LEU A 80 8.93 -14.85 12.03
C LEU A 80 9.47 -16.14 12.67
N GLN A 81 10.07 -17.00 11.88
CA GLN A 81 10.54 -18.33 12.31
C GLN A 81 11.91 -18.35 13.00
N ASN A 82 12.79 -17.40 12.66
CA ASN A 82 14.20 -17.53 13.04
C ASN A 82 14.74 -16.33 13.84
N TYR A 83 13.94 -15.28 14.06
CA TYR A 83 14.39 -14.08 14.77
C TYR A 83 13.83 -14.02 16.19
N SER A 84 14.57 -13.38 17.08
CA SER A 84 14.13 -13.15 18.45
C SER A 84 12.90 -12.25 18.48
N GLU A 85 12.13 -12.29 19.58
CA GLU A 85 10.92 -11.49 19.76
C GLU A 85 11.12 -10.00 19.46
N LYS A 86 12.23 -9.43 19.93
CA LYS A 86 12.57 -8.00 19.71
C LYS A 86 12.92 -7.67 18.26
N ASP A 87 13.36 -8.67 17.48
CA ASP A 87 13.88 -8.47 16.12
C ASP A 87 12.90 -8.95 15.05
N ARG A 88 11.75 -9.53 15.38
CA ARG A 88 10.76 -9.94 14.38
C ARG A 88 9.68 -8.89 14.18
N PHE A 89 8.87 -9.08 13.14
CA PHE A 89 7.68 -8.28 12.91
C PHE A 89 6.57 -8.70 13.90
N ALA A 90 6.13 -7.76 14.72
CA ALA A 90 4.96 -7.94 15.59
C ALA A 90 3.65 -7.61 14.86
N ASN A 91 3.70 -6.71 13.88
CA ASN A 91 2.55 -6.32 13.07
C ASN A 91 2.85 -6.58 11.58
N ILE A 92 1.88 -7.20 10.90
CA ILE A 92 1.90 -7.45 9.47
C ILE A 92 0.65 -6.85 8.86
N VAL A 93 0.81 -5.91 7.95
CA VAL A 93 -0.27 -5.28 7.20
C VAL A 93 -0.15 -5.66 5.73
N ILE A 94 -1.25 -6.07 5.12
CA ILE A 94 -1.35 -6.27 3.66
C ILE A 94 -2.33 -5.25 3.12
N ILE A 95 -1.88 -4.43 2.17
CA ILE A 95 -2.70 -3.45 1.46
C ILE A 95 -2.79 -3.89 0.00
N ALA A 96 -4.01 -4.10 -0.50
CA ALA A 96 -4.24 -4.60 -1.85
C ALA A 96 -5.43 -3.92 -2.51
N ASP A 97 -5.38 -3.84 -3.83
CA ASP A 97 -6.49 -3.38 -4.66
C ASP A 97 -7.67 -4.36 -4.58
N LYS A 98 -8.88 -3.81 -4.52
CA LYS A 98 -10.11 -4.59 -4.53
C LYS A 98 -10.40 -5.18 -5.91
N ASP A 99 -10.03 -4.42 -6.96
CA ASP A 99 -10.41 -4.73 -8.34
C ASP A 99 -11.95 -4.93 -8.43
N ASP A 100 -12.39 -6.04 -9.04
CA ASP A 100 -13.79 -6.49 -9.17
C ASP A 100 -14.16 -7.62 -8.18
N ARG A 101 -13.25 -7.95 -7.24
CA ARG A 101 -13.41 -9.09 -6.31
C ARG A 101 -14.23 -8.71 -5.08
N ARG A 102 -14.80 -9.74 -4.43
CA ARG A 102 -15.43 -9.60 -3.12
C ARG A 102 -14.36 -9.51 -2.03
N ILE A 103 -14.62 -8.69 -1.01
CA ILE A 103 -13.72 -8.53 0.15
C ILE A 103 -13.38 -9.89 0.78
N SER A 104 -14.37 -10.78 0.95
CA SER A 104 -14.16 -12.11 1.53
C SER A 104 -13.21 -13.01 0.73
N GLU A 105 -13.15 -12.85 -0.58
CA GLU A 105 -12.22 -13.60 -1.43
C GLU A 105 -10.78 -13.13 -1.24
N ILE A 106 -10.59 -11.80 -1.07
CA ILE A 106 -9.28 -11.21 -0.82
C ILE A 106 -8.81 -11.53 0.61
N GLU A 107 -9.69 -11.45 1.61
CA GLU A 107 -9.39 -11.84 2.99
C GLU A 107 -8.91 -13.29 3.07
N GLU A 108 -9.60 -14.20 2.37
CA GLU A 108 -9.21 -15.62 2.32
C GLU A 108 -7.86 -15.81 1.60
N LEU A 109 -7.58 -15.03 0.56
CA LEU A 109 -6.30 -15.04 -0.13
C LEU A 109 -5.17 -14.57 0.79
N HIS A 110 -5.37 -13.45 1.50
CA HIS A 110 -4.41 -12.94 2.47
C HIS A 110 -4.18 -13.93 3.62
N ARG A 111 -5.23 -14.58 4.11
CA ARG A 111 -5.13 -15.64 5.11
C ARG A 111 -4.27 -16.80 4.60
N LYS A 112 -4.45 -17.25 3.36
CA LYS A 112 -3.64 -18.31 2.74
C LYS A 112 -2.16 -17.91 2.63
N TRP A 113 -1.87 -16.67 2.29
CA TRP A 113 -0.48 -16.20 2.21
C TRP A 113 0.21 -16.16 3.58
N LEU A 114 -0.55 -15.80 4.63
CA LEU A 114 -0.03 -15.70 5.99
C LEU A 114 -0.11 -17.01 6.79
N PHE A 115 -0.66 -18.09 6.21
CA PHE A 115 -0.66 -19.40 6.88
C PHE A 115 0.78 -19.94 7.00
N PRO A 116 1.22 -20.48 8.17
CA PRO A 116 0.43 -20.82 9.36
C PRO A 116 0.38 -19.72 10.44
N TYR A 117 0.88 -18.52 10.20
CA TYR A 117 1.05 -17.47 11.20
C TYR A 117 -0.27 -16.81 11.61
N ALA A 118 -1.20 -16.64 10.66
CA ALA A 118 -2.49 -16.02 10.91
C ALA A 118 -3.63 -17.00 10.65
N ALA A 119 -4.43 -17.27 11.68
CA ALA A 119 -5.63 -18.10 11.57
C ALA A 119 -6.78 -17.36 10.86
N LYS A 120 -6.84 -16.02 11.02
CA LYS A 120 -7.85 -15.15 10.43
C LYS A 120 -7.23 -13.84 9.98
N VAL A 121 -7.72 -13.31 8.85
CA VAL A 121 -7.38 -11.97 8.34
C VAL A 121 -8.70 -11.28 8.00
N VAL A 122 -8.90 -10.07 8.47
CA VAL A 122 -10.16 -9.32 8.29
C VAL A 122 -9.84 -7.93 7.79
N ASN A 123 -10.61 -7.46 6.81
CA ASN A 123 -10.45 -6.11 6.26
C ASN A 123 -10.76 -5.05 7.33
N LEU A 124 -9.91 -4.05 7.43
CA LEU A 124 -9.99 -2.92 8.37
C LEU A 124 -10.16 -3.35 9.84
N LYS A 125 -9.62 -4.52 10.21
CA LYS A 125 -9.68 -4.99 11.61
C LYS A 125 -8.42 -5.76 11.97
N TRP A 126 -7.72 -5.30 13.01
CA TRP A 126 -6.59 -6.02 13.58
C TRP A 126 -7.03 -7.39 14.11
N GLN A 127 -6.27 -8.42 13.79
CA GLN A 127 -6.43 -9.78 14.28
C GLN A 127 -5.14 -10.21 14.99
N GLU A 128 -5.30 -10.80 16.18
CA GLU A 128 -4.19 -11.41 16.90
C GLU A 128 -4.16 -12.90 16.63
N SER A 129 -2.97 -13.45 16.47
CA SER A 129 -2.74 -14.89 16.28
C SER A 129 -1.49 -15.33 17.02
N MET A 130 -1.51 -16.60 17.44
CA MET A 130 -0.36 -17.29 18.03
C MET A 130 0.18 -18.29 17.02
N PHE A 131 1.50 -18.43 16.98
CA PHE A 131 2.17 -19.46 16.18
C PHE A 131 3.41 -19.97 16.93
N GLN A 132 3.95 -21.12 16.51
CA GLN A 132 5.21 -21.62 17.02
C GLN A 132 6.35 -21.30 16.06
N ASP A 133 7.46 -20.77 16.59
CA ASP A 133 8.68 -20.56 15.83
C ASP A 133 9.49 -21.86 15.69
N ASN A 134 10.58 -21.84 14.90
CA ASN A 134 11.43 -23.00 14.69
C ASN A 134 12.16 -23.50 15.97
N PHE A 135 12.14 -22.71 17.04
CA PHE A 135 12.72 -23.05 18.33
C PHE A 135 11.67 -23.63 19.30
N GLY A 136 10.40 -23.76 18.85
CA GLY A 136 9.30 -24.27 19.66
C GLY A 136 8.69 -23.24 20.61
N ASN A 137 9.07 -21.96 20.50
CA ASN A 137 8.49 -20.92 21.34
C ASN A 137 7.15 -20.44 20.75
N GLU A 138 6.16 -20.26 21.61
CA GLU A 138 4.90 -19.64 21.25
C GLU A 138 5.08 -18.13 21.06
N GLN A 139 4.61 -17.64 19.94
CA GLN A 139 4.83 -16.26 19.48
C GLN A 139 3.54 -15.60 19.06
N LYS A 140 3.40 -14.31 19.36
CA LYS A 140 2.23 -13.49 19.04
C LYS A 140 2.52 -12.58 17.84
N ILE A 141 1.55 -12.49 16.92
CA ILE A 141 1.55 -11.48 15.86
C ILE A 141 0.19 -10.80 15.77
N ARG A 142 0.18 -9.59 15.21
CA ARG A 142 -1.03 -8.89 14.79
C ARG A 142 -1.04 -8.78 13.28
N THR A 143 -2.17 -9.06 12.67
CA THR A 143 -2.35 -8.96 11.21
C THR A 143 -3.51 -8.03 10.87
N LEU A 144 -3.36 -7.30 9.77
CA LEU A 144 -4.36 -6.38 9.25
C LEU A 144 -4.41 -6.50 7.73
N SER A 145 -5.61 -6.56 7.17
CA SER A 145 -5.85 -6.37 5.74
C SER A 145 -6.47 -5.00 5.51
N ILE A 146 -6.02 -4.28 4.51
CA ILE A 146 -6.65 -3.07 3.99
C ILE A 146 -6.88 -3.28 2.51
N ILE A 147 -8.15 -3.33 2.11
CA ILE A 147 -8.58 -3.54 0.73
C ILE A 147 -9.13 -2.22 0.22
N ILE A 148 -8.54 -1.67 -0.83
CA ILE A 148 -8.87 -0.35 -1.38
C ILE A 148 -9.40 -0.44 -2.81
N PRO A 149 -10.44 0.39 -3.14
CA PRO A 149 -11.27 1.22 -2.27
C PRO A 149 -12.07 0.41 -1.25
N THR A 150 -12.43 1.06 -0.14
CA THR A 150 -13.13 0.37 0.97
C THR A 150 -14.63 0.15 0.71
N ASP A 151 -15.26 1.04 -0.06
CA ASP A 151 -16.72 1.16 -0.23
C ASP A 151 -17.23 0.76 -1.62
N LYS A 152 -16.37 0.72 -2.64
CA LYS A 152 -16.71 0.39 -4.03
C LYS A 152 -15.69 -0.54 -4.68
N GLN A 153 -15.93 -0.94 -5.92
CA GLN A 153 -14.94 -1.61 -6.76
C GLN A 153 -13.90 -0.59 -7.26
N GLY A 154 -12.69 -1.06 -7.52
CA GLY A 154 -11.62 -0.24 -8.05
C GLY A 154 -10.25 -0.60 -7.51
N VAL A 155 -9.34 0.33 -7.68
CA VAL A 155 -7.92 0.22 -7.34
C VAL A 155 -7.42 1.51 -6.69
N LEU A 156 -6.14 1.60 -6.34
CA LEU A 156 -5.57 2.80 -5.73
C LEU A 156 -5.85 4.07 -6.54
N GLU A 157 -5.71 4.03 -7.87
CA GLU A 157 -5.96 5.19 -8.73
C GLU A 157 -7.41 5.71 -8.58
N THR A 158 -8.39 4.81 -8.40
CA THR A 158 -9.78 5.18 -8.12
C THR A 158 -9.88 5.96 -6.80
N THR A 159 -9.24 5.45 -5.75
CA THR A 159 -9.22 6.09 -4.42
C THR A 159 -8.56 7.46 -4.46
N LEU A 160 -7.48 7.63 -5.24
CA LEU A 160 -6.81 8.92 -5.39
C LEU A 160 -7.66 9.94 -6.15
N LEU A 161 -8.35 9.53 -7.21
CA LEU A 161 -9.28 10.39 -7.96
C LEU A 161 -10.46 10.82 -7.08
N ASP A 162 -10.99 9.92 -6.25
CA ASP A 162 -12.03 10.27 -5.28
C ASP A 162 -11.54 11.30 -4.26
N ALA A 163 -10.34 11.07 -3.72
CA ALA A 163 -9.73 11.98 -2.75
C ALA A 163 -9.50 13.39 -3.33
N ILE A 164 -9.07 13.49 -4.59
CA ILE A 164 -8.93 14.78 -5.30
C ILE A 164 -10.31 15.41 -5.52
N SER A 165 -11.33 14.60 -5.82
CA SER A 165 -12.69 15.06 -6.09
C SER A 165 -13.45 15.52 -4.84
N GLU A 166 -12.89 15.44 -3.64
CA GLU A 166 -13.48 16.00 -2.42
C GLU A 166 -13.55 17.54 -2.49
N ASP A 167 -12.60 18.18 -3.17
CA ASP A 167 -12.67 19.59 -3.51
C ASP A 167 -13.50 19.79 -4.80
N ASN A 168 -14.49 20.70 -4.75
CA ASN A 168 -15.40 20.93 -5.89
C ASN A 168 -14.68 21.50 -7.12
N TYR A 169 -13.65 22.29 -6.96
CA TYR A 169 -12.87 22.83 -8.08
C TYR A 169 -12.04 21.74 -8.72
N ASP A 170 -11.34 20.94 -7.92
CA ASP A 170 -10.53 19.83 -8.41
C ASP A 170 -11.40 18.72 -9.04
N LYS A 171 -12.61 18.50 -8.50
CA LYS A 171 -13.60 17.60 -9.10
C LYS A 171 -13.93 17.96 -10.55
N MET A 172 -14.09 19.25 -10.86
CA MET A 172 -14.33 19.68 -12.26
C MET A 172 -13.15 19.30 -13.17
N ILE A 173 -11.91 19.35 -12.66
CA ILE A 173 -10.72 18.93 -13.41
C ILE A 173 -10.76 17.42 -13.62
N VAL A 174 -11.04 16.65 -12.57
CA VAL A 174 -11.17 15.19 -12.65
C VAL A 174 -12.21 14.80 -13.70
N ASP A 175 -13.41 15.37 -13.66
CA ASP A 175 -14.51 15.07 -14.60
C ASP A 175 -14.13 15.44 -16.06
N LYS A 176 -13.40 16.54 -16.28
CA LYS A 176 -12.94 16.94 -17.63
C LYS A 176 -11.84 16.02 -18.15
N CYS A 177 -10.92 15.61 -17.28
CA CYS A 177 -9.86 14.67 -17.66
C CYS A 177 -10.45 13.28 -17.98
N ASP A 178 -11.48 12.83 -17.26
CA ASP A 178 -12.18 11.58 -17.60
C ASP A 178 -12.76 11.66 -19.01
N GLY A 179 -13.55 12.69 -19.31
CA GLY A 179 -14.12 12.90 -20.64
C GLY A 179 -13.06 12.88 -21.76
N PHE A 180 -11.94 13.60 -21.51
CA PHE A 180 -10.80 13.60 -22.45
C PHE A 180 -10.23 12.18 -22.67
N ILE A 181 -10.02 11.40 -21.62
CA ILE A 181 -9.48 10.04 -21.73
C ILE A 181 -10.46 9.11 -22.42
N GLN A 182 -11.79 9.23 -22.18
CA GLN A 182 -12.79 8.44 -22.88
C GLN A 182 -12.80 8.75 -24.39
N ASP A 183 -12.72 10.03 -24.78
CA ASP A 183 -12.64 10.43 -26.18
C ASP A 183 -11.37 9.89 -26.86
N ILE A 184 -10.22 10.07 -26.20
CA ILE A 184 -8.93 9.58 -26.71
C ILE A 184 -8.90 8.06 -26.85
N ARG A 185 -9.54 7.34 -25.95
CA ARG A 185 -9.58 5.87 -25.98
C ARG A 185 -10.20 5.33 -27.26
N THR A 186 -11.15 6.06 -27.87
CA THR A 186 -11.79 5.64 -29.12
C THR A 186 -10.85 5.70 -30.32
N ILE A 187 -9.79 6.52 -30.27
CA ILE A 187 -8.84 6.74 -31.37
C ILE A 187 -7.41 6.27 -31.05
N ALA A 188 -7.10 6.05 -29.80
CA ALA A 188 -5.77 5.68 -29.31
C ALA A 188 -5.74 4.28 -28.66
N ASP A 189 -6.46 3.32 -29.24
CA ASP A 189 -6.58 1.93 -28.80
C ASP A 189 -5.22 1.24 -28.66
N ARG A 190 -4.23 1.67 -29.44
CA ARG A 190 -2.85 1.21 -29.34
C ARG A 190 -2.24 1.41 -27.95
N TYR A 191 -2.59 2.49 -27.25
CA TYR A 191 -1.99 2.89 -25.97
C TYR A 191 -2.89 2.61 -24.78
N ILE A 192 -4.20 2.80 -24.93
CA ILE A 192 -5.19 2.66 -23.85
C ILE A 192 -6.06 1.42 -24.06
N LYS A 193 -5.41 0.24 -24.02
CA LYS A 193 -6.04 -1.05 -24.33
C LYS A 193 -6.97 -1.61 -23.26
N THR A 194 -6.81 -1.19 -22.02
CA THR A 194 -7.54 -1.76 -20.87
C THR A 194 -8.09 -0.66 -19.98
N ASP A 195 -9.13 -0.97 -19.21
CA ASP A 195 -9.71 -0.04 -18.24
C ASP A 195 -8.67 0.42 -17.20
N ARG A 196 -7.77 -0.45 -16.79
CA ARG A 196 -6.66 -0.11 -15.88
C ARG A 196 -5.71 0.92 -16.50
N LEU A 197 -5.40 0.82 -17.80
CA LEU A 197 -4.57 1.82 -18.49
C LEU A 197 -5.32 3.14 -18.68
N ALA A 198 -6.63 3.10 -18.94
CA ALA A 198 -7.46 4.30 -19.01
C ALA A 198 -7.49 5.04 -17.66
N LEU A 199 -7.67 4.31 -16.56
CA LEU A 199 -7.67 4.88 -15.22
C LEU A 199 -6.31 5.51 -14.85
N LYS A 200 -5.21 4.87 -15.19
CA LYS A 200 -3.86 5.44 -15.01
C LYS A 200 -3.64 6.70 -15.86
N ALA A 201 -4.09 6.69 -17.10
CA ALA A 201 -4.02 7.85 -17.98
C ALA A 201 -4.88 9.01 -17.43
N HIS A 202 -6.07 8.70 -16.90
CA HIS A 202 -6.95 9.67 -16.25
C HIS A 202 -6.25 10.34 -15.05
N LEU A 203 -5.76 9.57 -14.08
CA LEU A 203 -5.04 10.11 -12.91
C LEU A 203 -3.81 10.93 -13.33
N SER A 204 -3.06 10.44 -14.32
CA SER A 204 -1.88 11.17 -14.84
C SER A 204 -2.26 12.50 -15.50
N SER A 205 -3.39 12.54 -16.20
CA SER A 205 -3.92 13.77 -16.81
C SER A 205 -4.34 14.78 -15.75
N VAL A 206 -4.99 14.32 -14.70
CA VAL A 206 -5.34 15.16 -13.54
C VAL A 206 -4.07 15.74 -12.91
N PHE A 207 -3.07 14.93 -12.63
CA PHE A 207 -1.78 15.41 -12.08
C PHE A 207 -1.09 16.42 -13.00
N ALA A 208 -1.15 16.22 -14.32
CA ALA A 208 -0.58 17.16 -15.28
C ALA A 208 -1.26 18.54 -15.24
N VAL A 209 -2.55 18.59 -14.88
CA VAL A 209 -3.29 19.86 -14.74
C VAL A 209 -3.07 20.52 -13.39
N ILE A 210 -3.14 19.76 -12.28
CA ILE A 210 -3.04 20.32 -10.93
C ILE A 210 -1.59 20.63 -10.52
N SER A 211 -0.60 19.98 -11.15
CA SER A 211 0.84 20.17 -10.88
C SER A 211 1.65 20.22 -12.17
N PRO A 212 1.38 21.17 -13.09
CA PRO A 212 1.98 21.19 -14.43
C PRO A 212 3.50 21.34 -14.41
N GLU A 213 4.05 21.99 -13.39
CA GLU A 213 5.50 22.18 -13.24
C GLU A 213 6.24 20.88 -12.88
N LYS A 214 5.50 19.85 -12.41
CA LYS A 214 6.05 18.59 -11.92
C LYS A 214 5.84 17.43 -12.89
N VAL A 215 5.20 17.66 -14.04
CA VAL A 215 4.81 16.60 -14.99
C VAL A 215 5.99 15.72 -15.45
N PHE A 216 7.20 16.28 -15.47
CA PHE A 216 8.44 15.55 -15.79
C PHE A 216 9.23 15.10 -14.54
N SER A 217 8.69 15.33 -13.34
CA SER A 217 9.32 14.91 -12.10
C SER A 217 9.08 13.44 -11.81
N GLN A 218 9.83 12.91 -10.84
CA GLN A 218 9.55 11.55 -10.36
C GLN A 218 8.18 11.51 -9.67
N LEU A 219 7.53 10.34 -9.73
CA LEU A 219 6.20 10.12 -9.18
C LEU A 219 6.06 10.50 -7.70
N ASP A 220 7.11 10.28 -6.91
CA ASP A 220 7.12 10.66 -5.49
C ASP A 220 7.04 12.18 -5.27
N VAL A 221 7.56 12.98 -6.19
CA VAL A 221 7.43 14.44 -6.14
C VAL A 221 5.99 14.85 -6.43
N ILE A 222 5.38 14.27 -7.46
CA ILE A 222 3.99 14.58 -7.87
C ILE A 222 3.00 14.18 -6.76
N ILE A 223 3.14 12.98 -6.23
CA ILE A 223 2.26 12.50 -5.14
C ILE A 223 2.34 13.41 -3.91
N LYS A 224 3.51 13.97 -3.59
CA LYS A 224 3.67 14.86 -2.41
C LYS A 224 3.05 16.25 -2.58
N GLU A 225 2.66 16.67 -3.76
CA GLU A 225 2.01 17.97 -4.01
C GLU A 225 0.54 18.00 -3.52
N VAL A 226 -0.13 16.87 -3.53
CA VAL A 226 -1.53 16.78 -3.07
C VAL A 226 -1.54 16.57 -1.55
N PRO A 227 -2.35 17.35 -0.81
CA PRO A 227 -2.42 17.26 0.66
C PRO A 227 -3.30 16.07 1.10
N TRP A 228 -2.86 14.85 0.83
CA TRP A 228 -3.60 13.60 1.09
C TRP A 228 -4.02 13.43 2.56
N GLU A 229 -3.30 14.04 3.49
CA GLU A 229 -3.64 14.03 4.92
C GLU A 229 -4.96 14.74 5.24
N LYS A 230 -5.48 15.57 4.32
CA LYS A 230 -6.76 16.25 4.47
C LYS A 230 -7.94 15.44 3.94
N SER A 231 -7.68 14.46 3.07
CA SER A 231 -8.72 13.66 2.43
C SER A 231 -9.42 12.74 3.43
N GLU A 232 -10.75 12.79 3.43
CA GLU A 232 -11.61 11.89 4.20
C GLU A 232 -11.56 10.47 3.62
N THR A 233 -11.54 10.34 2.30
CA THR A 233 -11.41 9.06 1.58
C THR A 233 -10.16 8.31 2.04
N LEU A 234 -8.99 8.97 2.06
CA LEU A 234 -7.75 8.34 2.50
C LEU A 234 -7.70 8.12 4.00
N ARG A 235 -8.32 9.00 4.79
CA ARG A 235 -8.47 8.80 6.22
C ARG A 235 -9.24 7.52 6.51
N ASN A 236 -10.36 7.30 5.84
CA ASN A 236 -11.18 6.10 6.00
C ASN A 236 -10.41 4.81 5.64
N CYS A 237 -9.49 4.87 4.68
CA CYS A 237 -8.63 3.74 4.34
C CYS A 237 -7.53 3.49 5.40
N PHE A 238 -6.90 4.55 5.92
CA PHE A 238 -5.61 4.43 6.62
C PHE A 238 -5.63 4.82 8.10
N GLU A 239 -6.78 5.29 8.66
CA GLU A 239 -6.85 5.67 10.08
C GLU A 239 -6.45 4.54 11.03
N ILE A 240 -6.79 3.31 10.66
CA ILE A 240 -6.46 2.12 11.47
C ILE A 240 -4.94 1.89 11.62
N LEU A 241 -4.12 2.46 10.73
CA LEU A 241 -2.66 2.40 10.80
C LEU A 241 -2.06 3.26 11.94
N LYS A 242 -2.87 4.07 12.63
CA LYS A 242 -2.44 4.79 13.84
C LYS A 242 -1.99 3.85 14.97
N GLU A 243 -2.40 2.59 14.94
CA GLU A 243 -2.05 1.58 15.91
C GLU A 243 -0.68 0.91 15.68
N LEU A 244 0.01 1.27 14.60
CA LEU A 244 1.40 0.88 14.35
C LEU A 244 2.39 1.66 15.32
#